data_8c0f79e99f4a817d7536d97034a44e33
#
_entry.id   8c0f79e99f4a817d7536d97034a44e33
#
_cell.length_a   1.000
_cell.length_b   1.000
_cell.length_c   1.000
_cell.angle_alpha   90.00
_cell.angle_beta   90.00
_cell.angle_gamma   90.00
#
_symmetry.space_group_name_H-M   'P 1'
#
loop_
_entity.id
_entity.type
_entity.pdbx_description
1 polymer ?
#
loop_
_entity_poly.entity_id
_entity_poly.type
_entity_poly.pdbx_seq_one_letter_code
_entity_poly.pdbx_strand_id
1 'polypeptide(L)'
;MRAAIFKPATRSAGSHLRIEDVPRPQLASGYVLLRVLACGVCRTDLHIVEGDLPVLHQPLIPGHQIVGEVIEGASASLPLGTRVGVSWMGGTDGDCFFCLHGMENLCDHPTFTGYSVDGGYAEFALTREDFTYPLPPELDATHVAPLLCAGIIGFRSLRVAGVTPGDRVGLFGFGSSATLSIPVLQSWGCEVYVVTRGEAHRASAIRLGATWVGDEDARPPVALDRAITFAPSGKVVVDALSSLRKGGVVAINAIHLDQMPAFNYDKLLWGERQIRSVANMTRDDARDFLALAHKLNIQPRVSVFRLDQANEALVAVKDETENGSAVIVP
;
A
#
# COMPACT_ATOMS: atom_id res chain seq x y z
N MET A 1 -16.55 19.97 10.08
CA MET A 1 -16.21 18.54 10.23
C MET A 1 -14.98 18.40 11.10
N ARG A 2 -14.89 17.31 11.87
CA ARG A 2 -13.68 16.98 12.61
C ARG A 2 -12.65 16.37 11.67
N ALA A 3 -11.38 16.76 11.82
CA ALA A 3 -10.27 16.22 11.05
C ALA A 3 -8.97 16.23 11.87
N ALA A 4 -8.08 15.27 11.56
CA ALA A 4 -6.72 15.26 12.10
C ALA A 4 -5.80 16.02 11.14
N ILE A 5 -5.32 17.17 11.57
CA ILE A 5 -4.59 18.15 10.75
C ILE A 5 -3.10 18.07 11.02
N PHE A 6 -2.33 17.92 9.96
CA PHE A 6 -0.87 18.05 9.96
C PHE A 6 -0.48 19.48 9.59
N LYS A 7 0.34 20.11 10.46
CA LYS A 7 1.00 21.40 10.21
C LYS A 7 2.48 21.24 10.57
N PRO A 8 3.42 21.35 9.64
CA PRO A 8 4.84 21.14 9.92
C PRO A 8 5.42 21.94 11.08
N ALA A 9 4.92 23.19 11.27
CA ALA A 9 5.34 24.07 12.36
C ALA A 9 4.92 23.58 13.77
N THR A 10 4.02 22.60 13.87
CA THR A 10 3.48 22.11 15.16
C THR A 10 4.01 20.73 15.53
N ARG A 11 5.05 20.25 14.85
CA ARG A 11 5.66 18.95 15.16
C ARG A 11 6.18 18.91 16.59
N SER A 12 5.79 17.88 17.32
CA SER A 12 6.38 17.51 18.60
C SER A 12 6.56 16.00 18.65
N ALA A 13 7.48 15.50 19.46
CA ALA A 13 7.74 14.08 19.57
C ALA A 13 6.46 13.30 19.91
N GLY A 14 6.03 12.41 19.01
CA GLY A 14 4.84 11.56 19.18
C GLY A 14 3.48 12.23 19.00
N SER A 15 3.43 13.52 18.65
CA SER A 15 2.18 14.26 18.41
C SER A 15 2.32 15.15 17.18
N HIS A 16 2.07 14.59 16.02
CA HIS A 16 2.21 15.26 14.74
C HIS A 16 0.91 15.89 14.26
N LEU A 17 -0.23 15.33 14.69
CA LEU A 17 -1.56 15.68 14.23
C LEU A 17 -2.34 16.41 15.35
N ARG A 18 -3.18 17.37 14.96
CA ARG A 18 -4.15 18.02 15.85
C ARG A 18 -5.55 17.79 15.35
N ILE A 19 -6.47 17.45 16.26
CA ILE A 19 -7.88 17.34 15.91
C ILE A 19 -8.47 18.76 15.92
N GLU A 20 -8.98 19.17 14.77
CA GLU A 20 -9.56 20.50 14.57
C GLU A 20 -10.94 20.38 13.90
N ASP A 21 -11.80 21.35 14.18
CA ASP A 21 -13.03 21.54 13.41
C ASP A 21 -12.72 22.44 12.21
N VAL A 22 -12.92 21.89 11.01
CA VAL A 22 -12.65 22.58 9.75
C VAL A 22 -13.91 22.58 8.86
N PRO A 23 -14.02 23.49 7.89
CA PRO A 23 -15.10 23.46 6.92
C PRO A 23 -15.17 22.11 6.21
N ARG A 24 -16.38 21.63 5.94
CA ARG A 24 -16.58 20.47 5.08
C ARG A 24 -16.13 20.82 3.65
N PRO A 25 -15.46 19.92 2.91
CA PRO A 25 -15.08 20.16 1.53
C PRO A 25 -16.29 20.48 0.65
N GLN A 26 -16.13 21.42 -0.26
CA GLN A 26 -17.15 21.76 -1.23
C GLN A 26 -17.02 20.89 -2.47
N LEU A 27 -18.15 20.39 -2.96
CA LEU A 27 -18.19 19.57 -4.16
C LEU A 27 -17.67 20.34 -5.37
N ALA A 28 -16.85 19.70 -6.19
CA ALA A 28 -16.34 20.20 -7.46
C ALA A 28 -16.73 19.28 -8.62
N SER A 29 -16.71 19.80 -9.84
CA SER A 29 -16.99 18.97 -11.04
C SER A 29 -15.96 17.86 -11.20
N GLY A 30 -16.41 16.64 -11.46
CA GLY A 30 -15.57 15.44 -11.55
C GLY A 30 -15.12 14.85 -10.21
N TYR A 31 -15.71 15.35 -9.10
CA TYR A 31 -15.44 14.85 -7.76
C TYR A 31 -16.69 14.28 -7.11
N VAL A 32 -16.48 13.41 -6.14
CA VAL A 32 -17.51 12.91 -5.22
C VAL A 32 -17.13 13.26 -3.79
N LEU A 33 -18.11 13.59 -2.98
CA LEU A 33 -17.92 13.81 -1.55
C LEU A 33 -18.33 12.54 -0.81
N LEU A 34 -17.43 12.09 0.04
CA LEU A 34 -17.57 10.88 0.81
C LEU A 34 -17.79 11.18 2.29
N ARG A 35 -18.67 10.46 2.93
CA ARG A 35 -18.65 10.24 4.37
C ARG A 35 -17.65 9.12 4.63
N VAL A 36 -16.59 9.42 5.37
CA VAL A 36 -15.55 8.42 5.68
C VAL A 36 -16.10 7.43 6.71
N LEU A 37 -15.90 6.14 6.43
CA LEU A 37 -16.27 5.03 7.31
C LEU A 37 -15.05 4.45 8.03
N ALA A 38 -13.92 4.39 7.32
CA ALA A 38 -12.64 3.96 7.85
C ALA A 38 -11.49 4.50 6.98
N CYS A 39 -10.33 4.73 7.57
CA CYS A 39 -9.11 5.06 6.85
C CYS A 39 -7.93 4.28 7.44
N GLY A 40 -7.24 3.50 6.63
CA GLY A 40 -6.05 2.78 7.04
C GLY A 40 -4.86 3.71 7.28
N VAL A 41 -3.96 3.29 8.16
CA VAL A 41 -2.72 3.99 8.51
C VAL A 41 -1.53 3.18 8.03
N CYS A 42 -0.58 3.81 7.35
CA CYS A 42 0.62 3.12 6.90
C CYS A 42 1.90 3.95 7.11
N ARG A 43 3.04 3.37 6.78
CA ARG A 43 4.34 4.05 6.90
C ARG A 43 4.44 5.31 6.04
N THR A 44 3.73 5.39 4.93
CA THR A 44 3.74 6.62 4.11
C THR A 44 3.18 7.81 4.88
N ASP A 45 2.09 7.61 5.64
CA ASP A 45 1.52 8.67 6.47
C ASP A 45 2.52 9.12 7.54
N LEU A 46 3.28 8.17 8.12
CA LEU A 46 4.34 8.48 9.07
C LEU A 46 5.47 9.27 8.41
N HIS A 47 5.96 8.86 7.23
CA HIS A 47 7.00 9.59 6.48
C HIS A 47 6.58 11.03 6.15
N ILE A 48 5.28 11.26 5.85
CA ILE A 48 4.74 12.59 5.62
C ILE A 48 4.84 13.45 6.89
N VAL A 49 4.34 12.95 8.01
CA VAL A 49 4.27 13.74 9.25
C VAL A 49 5.63 13.87 9.95
N GLU A 50 6.55 12.93 9.77
CA GLU A 50 7.93 13.01 10.26
C GLU A 50 8.84 13.87 9.36
N GLY A 51 8.41 14.14 8.12
CA GLY A 51 9.10 15.04 7.18
C GLY A 51 10.20 14.37 6.37
N ASP A 52 10.13 13.08 6.22
CA ASP A 52 10.99 12.33 5.30
C ASP A 52 10.62 12.63 3.83
N LEU A 53 9.39 13.09 3.62
CA LEU A 53 8.90 13.54 2.31
C LEU A 53 8.73 15.07 2.28
N PRO A 54 8.95 15.72 1.12
CA PRO A 54 8.70 17.15 0.95
C PRO A 54 7.25 17.53 1.29
N VAL A 55 7.03 18.71 1.87
CA VAL A 55 5.68 19.21 2.12
C VAL A 55 5.11 19.77 0.83
N LEU A 56 4.08 19.13 0.27
CA LEU A 56 3.41 19.56 -0.97
C LEU A 56 2.13 20.36 -0.71
N HIS A 57 1.45 20.10 0.40
CA HIS A 57 0.19 20.73 0.78
C HIS A 57 0.15 21.02 2.28
N GLN A 58 -0.32 22.20 2.69
CA GLN A 58 -0.49 22.56 4.11
C GLN A 58 -1.55 23.66 4.31
N PRO A 59 -2.37 23.61 5.38
CA PRO A 59 -2.48 22.43 6.27
C PRO A 59 -2.93 21.18 5.50
N LEU A 60 -2.59 19.99 5.99
CA LEU A 60 -2.91 18.73 5.32
C LEU A 60 -3.73 17.82 6.24
N ILE A 61 -4.75 17.19 5.70
CA ILE A 61 -5.41 16.02 6.29
C ILE A 61 -4.73 14.77 5.68
N PRO A 62 -3.96 13.97 6.44
CA PRO A 62 -3.36 12.74 5.92
C PRO A 62 -4.39 11.62 5.73
N GLY A 63 -3.89 10.41 5.34
CA GLY A 63 -4.71 9.21 5.20
C GLY A 63 -5.16 8.97 3.76
N HIS A 64 -4.64 7.90 3.16
CA HIS A 64 -4.87 7.57 1.73
C HIS A 64 -5.55 6.23 1.50
N GLN A 65 -5.98 5.53 2.55
CA GLN A 65 -6.64 4.23 2.47
C GLN A 65 -8.09 4.39 2.92
N ILE A 66 -8.88 5.16 2.14
CA ILE A 66 -10.22 5.60 2.56
C ILE A 66 -11.27 4.60 2.11
N VAL A 67 -12.09 4.14 3.04
CA VAL A 67 -13.39 3.52 2.74
C VAL A 67 -14.47 4.52 3.15
N GLY A 68 -15.36 4.85 2.22
CA GLY A 68 -16.41 5.83 2.44
C GLY A 68 -17.71 5.49 1.75
N GLU A 69 -18.68 6.34 1.92
CA GLU A 69 -19.98 6.30 1.27
C GLU A 69 -20.21 7.60 0.50
N VAL A 70 -20.63 7.51 -0.75
CA VAL A 70 -20.92 8.67 -1.61
C VAL A 70 -22.15 9.40 -1.06
N ILE A 71 -21.98 10.67 -0.70
CA ILE A 71 -23.07 11.50 -0.15
C ILE A 71 -23.42 12.71 -1.02
N GLU A 72 -22.51 13.13 -1.90
CA GLU A 72 -22.73 14.17 -2.92
C GLU A 72 -21.88 13.90 -4.17
N GLY A 73 -22.27 14.46 -5.32
CA GLY A 73 -21.53 14.30 -6.58
C GLY A 73 -21.85 12.97 -7.29
N ALA A 74 -23.02 12.39 -7.01
CA ALA A 74 -23.42 11.12 -7.59
C ALA A 74 -23.41 11.14 -9.12
N SER A 75 -23.00 10.04 -9.72
CA SER A 75 -23.06 9.76 -11.15
C SER A 75 -23.74 8.41 -11.41
N ALA A 76 -23.87 8.02 -12.67
CA ALA A 76 -24.39 6.70 -13.01
C ALA A 76 -23.50 5.54 -12.51
N SER A 77 -22.17 5.79 -12.44
CA SER A 77 -21.18 4.82 -11.94
C SER A 77 -21.08 4.79 -10.41
N LEU A 78 -21.37 5.91 -9.75
CA LEU A 78 -21.30 6.10 -8.29
C LEU A 78 -22.57 6.76 -7.75
N PRO A 79 -23.71 6.04 -7.65
CA PRO A 79 -24.93 6.56 -7.03
C PRO A 79 -24.72 6.96 -5.56
N LEU A 80 -25.60 7.81 -5.03
CA LEU A 80 -25.63 8.11 -3.59
C LEU A 80 -25.78 6.82 -2.77
N GLY A 81 -25.06 6.75 -1.66
CA GLY A 81 -25.04 5.58 -0.78
C GLY A 81 -24.09 4.48 -1.24
N THR A 82 -23.45 4.61 -2.42
CA THR A 82 -22.45 3.63 -2.86
C THR A 82 -21.27 3.61 -1.91
N ARG A 83 -20.91 2.42 -1.42
CA ARG A 83 -19.65 2.22 -0.70
C ARG A 83 -18.48 2.23 -1.67
N VAL A 84 -17.43 2.95 -1.33
CA VAL A 84 -16.28 3.14 -2.21
C VAL A 84 -14.96 3.09 -1.45
N GLY A 85 -13.90 2.76 -2.19
CA GLY A 85 -12.51 2.85 -1.74
C GLY A 85 -11.76 3.93 -2.49
N VAL A 86 -10.80 4.58 -1.81
CA VAL A 86 -9.84 5.53 -2.40
C VAL A 86 -8.44 5.13 -1.97
N SER A 87 -7.51 5.22 -2.89
CA SER A 87 -6.12 4.78 -2.69
C SER A 87 -5.13 5.95 -2.75
N TRP A 88 -3.83 5.64 -2.73
CA TRP A 88 -2.75 6.61 -2.81
C TRP A 88 -2.83 7.54 -4.03
N MET A 89 -3.04 6.98 -5.24
CA MET A 89 -3.20 7.78 -6.45
C MET A 89 -4.56 8.48 -6.41
N GLY A 90 -4.56 9.80 -6.17
CA GLY A 90 -5.75 10.64 -6.12
C GLY A 90 -6.11 11.25 -7.47
N GLY A 91 -5.19 11.21 -8.44
CA GLY A 91 -5.42 11.75 -9.78
C GLY A 91 -4.17 11.75 -10.65
N THR A 92 -4.37 11.91 -11.94
CA THR A 92 -3.33 12.11 -12.96
C THR A 92 -3.77 13.20 -13.95
N ASP A 93 -2.84 13.70 -14.77
CA ASP A 93 -3.17 14.67 -15.83
C ASP A 93 -3.97 14.05 -16.99
N GLY A 94 -3.76 12.75 -17.25
CA GLY A 94 -4.48 12.01 -18.30
C GLY A 94 -3.91 12.22 -19.72
N ASP A 95 -2.96 13.11 -19.93
CA ASP A 95 -2.47 13.52 -21.24
C ASP A 95 -0.94 13.42 -21.43
N CYS A 96 -0.15 13.19 -20.38
CA CYS A 96 1.27 12.94 -20.50
C CYS A 96 1.57 11.58 -21.16
N PHE A 97 2.81 11.40 -21.58
CA PHE A 97 3.27 10.15 -22.20
C PHE A 97 2.86 8.91 -21.40
N PHE A 98 3.05 8.93 -20.10
CA PHE A 98 2.78 7.78 -19.22
C PHE A 98 1.27 7.48 -19.14
N CYS A 99 0.44 8.50 -19.00
CA CYS A 99 -1.02 8.33 -18.95
C CYS A 99 -1.57 7.74 -20.25
N LEU A 100 -1.10 8.24 -21.40
CA LEU A 100 -1.54 7.78 -22.72
C LEU A 100 -1.06 6.36 -23.06
N HIS A 101 -0.04 5.83 -22.36
CA HIS A 101 0.51 4.50 -22.58
C HIS A 101 0.19 3.48 -21.46
N GLY A 102 -0.82 3.75 -20.63
CA GLY A 102 -1.25 2.84 -19.56
C GLY A 102 -0.27 2.72 -18.39
N MET A 103 0.62 3.69 -18.26
CA MET A 103 1.61 3.79 -17.17
C MET A 103 1.28 4.97 -16.23
N GLU A 104 0.01 5.22 -15.97
CA GLU A 104 -0.48 6.38 -15.19
C GLU A 104 0.12 6.50 -13.79
N ASN A 105 0.62 5.41 -13.24
CA ASN A 105 1.38 5.39 -11.98
C ASN A 105 2.70 6.19 -12.06
N LEU A 106 3.18 6.49 -13.26
CA LEU A 106 4.37 7.29 -13.56
C LEU A 106 4.01 8.67 -14.14
N CYS A 107 2.77 9.12 -13.99
CA CYS A 107 2.30 10.42 -14.48
C CYS A 107 3.27 11.54 -14.08
N ASP A 108 3.48 12.51 -14.99
CA ASP A 108 4.36 13.66 -14.72
C ASP A 108 3.74 14.65 -13.71
N HIS A 109 2.40 14.70 -13.63
CA HIS A 109 1.65 15.59 -12.74
C HIS A 109 0.62 14.83 -11.90
N PRO A 110 1.04 13.85 -11.04
CA PRO A 110 0.12 13.08 -10.24
C PRO A 110 -0.39 13.88 -9.04
N THR A 111 -1.57 13.53 -8.55
CA THR A 111 -2.01 13.93 -7.21
C THR A 111 -2.08 12.71 -6.30
N PHE A 112 -1.71 12.92 -5.04
CA PHE A 112 -1.63 11.86 -4.03
C PHE A 112 -2.57 12.17 -2.87
N THR A 113 -3.50 11.28 -2.59
CA THR A 113 -4.46 11.36 -1.48
C THR A 113 -3.73 11.40 -0.13
N GLY A 114 -4.08 12.35 0.73
CA GLY A 114 -3.45 12.50 2.05
C GLY A 114 -2.01 13.02 2.00
N TYR A 115 -1.56 13.59 0.86
CA TYR A 115 -0.22 14.13 0.70
C TYR A 115 -0.18 15.42 -0.13
N SER A 116 -0.54 15.39 -1.41
CA SER A 116 -0.66 16.60 -2.24
C SER A 116 -2.08 17.17 -2.25
N VAL A 117 -3.05 16.38 -1.82
CA VAL A 117 -4.44 16.76 -1.54
C VAL A 117 -4.86 16.14 -0.22
N ASP A 118 -5.93 16.68 0.39
CA ASP A 118 -6.45 16.16 1.65
C ASP A 118 -6.92 14.71 1.54
N GLY A 119 -6.76 13.97 2.62
CA GLY A 119 -7.08 12.55 2.76
C GLY A 119 -8.23 12.25 3.70
N GLY A 120 -8.20 11.05 4.29
CA GLY A 120 -9.30 10.44 5.01
C GLY A 120 -9.21 10.43 6.52
N TYR A 121 -8.25 11.11 7.16
CA TYR A 121 -8.27 11.28 8.62
C TYR A 121 -9.25 12.38 9.01
N ALA A 122 -10.50 12.24 8.57
CA ALA A 122 -11.59 13.20 8.76
C ALA A 122 -12.96 12.51 8.60
N GLU A 123 -14.03 13.20 9.02
CA GLU A 123 -15.41 12.71 8.83
C GLU A 123 -15.84 12.69 7.36
N PHE A 124 -15.27 13.56 6.51
CA PHE A 124 -15.59 13.67 5.09
C PHE A 124 -14.32 13.84 4.27
N ALA A 125 -14.32 13.29 3.05
CA ALA A 125 -13.25 13.42 2.06
C ALA A 125 -13.82 13.75 0.69
N LEU A 126 -13.13 14.62 -0.05
CA LEU A 126 -13.45 14.95 -1.44
C LEU A 126 -12.45 14.21 -2.35
N THR A 127 -12.95 13.39 -3.27
CA THR A 127 -12.11 12.54 -4.12
C THR A 127 -12.53 12.64 -5.59
N ARG A 128 -11.59 12.48 -6.51
CA ARG A 128 -11.93 12.39 -7.94
C ARG A 128 -12.73 11.13 -8.21
N GLU A 129 -13.80 11.27 -8.98
CA GLU A 129 -14.69 10.16 -9.32
C GLU A 129 -13.94 9.00 -10.01
N ASP A 130 -13.07 9.33 -10.96
CA ASP A 130 -12.31 8.35 -11.76
C ASP A 130 -11.19 7.62 -10.99
N PHE A 131 -10.86 8.08 -9.76
CA PHE A 131 -9.94 7.43 -8.82
C PHE A 131 -10.66 6.88 -7.58
N THR A 132 -11.97 6.69 -7.68
CA THR A 132 -12.82 6.15 -6.62
C THR A 132 -13.37 4.79 -7.07
N TYR A 133 -13.18 3.77 -6.25
CA TYR A 133 -13.46 2.36 -6.59
C TYR A 133 -14.72 1.87 -5.89
N PRO A 134 -15.79 1.47 -6.59
CA PRO A 134 -16.94 0.82 -5.96
C PRO A 134 -16.53 -0.43 -5.18
N LEU A 135 -17.11 -0.59 -3.99
CA LEU A 135 -16.88 -1.73 -3.10
C LEU A 135 -18.21 -2.44 -2.82
N PRO A 136 -18.20 -3.75 -2.67
CA PRO A 136 -19.38 -4.49 -2.20
C PRO A 136 -19.84 -3.95 -0.83
N PRO A 137 -21.14 -3.67 -0.65
CA PRO A 137 -21.67 -3.01 0.55
C PRO A 137 -21.59 -3.90 1.81
N GLU A 138 -21.48 -5.22 1.64
CA GLU A 138 -21.36 -6.20 2.73
C GLU A 138 -19.97 -6.25 3.36
N LEU A 139 -18.94 -5.70 2.70
CA LEU A 139 -17.58 -5.73 3.23
C LEU A 139 -17.42 -4.78 4.42
N ASP A 140 -16.74 -5.26 5.46
CA ASP A 140 -16.39 -4.43 6.61
C ASP A 140 -15.36 -3.37 6.23
N ALA A 141 -15.69 -2.10 6.47
CA ALA A 141 -14.86 -0.96 6.06
C ALA A 141 -13.46 -0.99 6.68
N THR A 142 -13.35 -1.46 7.92
CA THR A 142 -12.05 -1.51 8.63
C THR A 142 -11.12 -2.56 8.04
N HIS A 143 -11.65 -3.70 7.59
CA HIS A 143 -10.88 -4.75 6.96
C HIS A 143 -10.53 -4.43 5.49
N VAL A 144 -11.33 -3.60 4.81
CA VAL A 144 -11.05 -3.19 3.43
C VAL A 144 -10.00 -2.07 3.37
N ALA A 145 -9.98 -1.16 4.34
CA ALA A 145 -9.08 0.00 4.30
C ALA A 145 -7.61 -0.38 4.03
N PRO A 146 -6.97 -1.38 4.67
CA PRO A 146 -5.59 -1.75 4.38
C PRO A 146 -5.38 -2.32 2.96
N LEU A 147 -6.44 -2.88 2.35
CA LEU A 147 -6.36 -3.41 0.98
C LEU A 147 -6.08 -2.31 -0.04
N LEU A 148 -6.54 -1.08 0.23
CA LEU A 148 -6.46 0.08 -0.68
C LEU A 148 -5.03 0.65 -0.84
N CYS A 149 -4.07 0.22 -0.04
CA CYS A 149 -2.66 0.56 -0.22
C CYS A 149 -1.81 -0.72 -0.20
N ALA A 150 -1.61 -1.31 0.97
CA ALA A 150 -0.73 -2.47 1.14
C ALA A 150 -1.10 -3.64 0.22
N GLY A 151 -2.40 -3.88 0.04
CA GLY A 151 -2.90 -4.92 -0.85
C GLY A 151 -2.62 -4.63 -2.32
N ILE A 152 -3.03 -3.45 -2.79
CA ILE A 152 -2.85 -3.06 -4.19
C ILE A 152 -1.37 -3.01 -4.57
N ILE A 153 -0.51 -2.41 -3.74
CA ILE A 153 0.91 -2.30 -4.06
C ILE A 153 1.62 -3.66 -3.96
N GLY A 154 1.19 -4.53 -3.06
CA GLY A 154 1.63 -5.93 -3.01
C GLY A 154 1.30 -6.65 -4.32
N PHE A 155 0.06 -6.56 -4.78
CA PHE A 155 -0.39 -7.14 -6.04
C PHE A 155 0.35 -6.58 -7.26
N ARG A 156 0.55 -5.25 -7.33
CA ARG A 156 1.36 -4.63 -8.38
C ARG A 156 2.79 -5.17 -8.37
N SER A 157 3.37 -5.41 -7.20
CA SER A 157 4.72 -5.99 -7.10
C SER A 157 4.80 -7.37 -7.75
N LEU A 158 3.76 -8.21 -7.59
CA LEU A 158 3.67 -9.50 -8.27
C LEU A 158 3.60 -9.31 -9.79
N ARG A 159 2.83 -8.34 -10.28
CA ARG A 159 2.74 -7.99 -11.72
C ARG A 159 4.07 -7.49 -12.28
N VAL A 160 4.75 -6.58 -11.58
CA VAL A 160 6.05 -6.05 -11.99
C VAL A 160 7.12 -7.14 -12.00
N ALA A 161 7.10 -8.06 -11.04
CA ALA A 161 7.97 -9.24 -11.04
C ALA A 161 7.64 -10.21 -12.18
N GLY A 162 6.46 -10.11 -12.79
CA GLY A 162 5.99 -11.05 -13.81
C GLY A 162 5.70 -12.43 -13.24
N VAL A 163 5.09 -12.50 -12.04
CA VAL A 163 4.69 -13.77 -11.42
C VAL A 163 3.64 -14.46 -12.29
N THR A 164 3.86 -15.75 -12.52
CA THR A 164 2.95 -16.63 -13.26
C THR A 164 2.48 -17.80 -12.37
N PRO A 165 1.31 -18.41 -12.66
CA PRO A 165 0.84 -19.57 -11.91
C PRO A 165 1.88 -20.68 -11.80
N GLY A 166 2.08 -21.19 -10.58
CA GLY A 166 3.04 -22.27 -10.30
C GLY A 166 4.48 -21.82 -10.05
N ASP A 167 4.79 -20.51 -10.12
CA ASP A 167 6.12 -19.99 -9.82
C ASP A 167 6.53 -20.22 -8.35
N ARG A 168 7.84 -20.35 -8.12
CA ARG A 168 8.48 -20.27 -6.80
C ARG A 168 8.78 -18.83 -6.50
N VAL A 169 8.05 -18.24 -5.56
CA VAL A 169 8.11 -16.81 -5.27
C VAL A 169 8.69 -16.53 -3.90
N GLY A 170 9.75 -15.73 -3.84
CA GLY A 170 10.37 -15.26 -2.60
C GLY A 170 9.78 -13.92 -2.15
N LEU A 171 9.41 -13.80 -0.88
CA LEU A 171 9.02 -12.56 -0.23
C LEU A 171 10.10 -12.20 0.80
N PHE A 172 10.85 -11.14 0.55
CA PHE A 172 11.95 -10.69 1.40
C PHE A 172 11.53 -9.46 2.21
N GLY A 173 11.31 -9.64 3.51
CA GLY A 173 10.55 -8.77 4.40
C GLY A 173 9.08 -9.17 4.45
N PHE A 174 8.46 -9.05 5.65
CA PHE A 174 7.12 -9.59 5.87
C PHE A 174 6.22 -8.63 6.66
N GLY A 175 5.92 -7.48 6.05
CA GLY A 175 4.93 -6.50 6.52
C GLY A 175 3.56 -6.70 5.86
N SER A 176 2.68 -5.71 5.97
CA SER A 176 1.30 -5.76 5.47
C SER A 176 1.20 -6.16 3.99
N SER A 177 2.03 -5.59 3.10
CA SER A 177 1.97 -5.90 1.66
C SER A 177 2.37 -7.35 1.36
N ALA A 178 3.42 -7.87 2.02
CA ALA A 178 3.80 -9.28 1.88
C ALA A 178 2.71 -10.23 2.39
N THR A 179 2.14 -9.90 3.56
CA THR A 179 1.04 -10.67 4.17
C THR A 179 -0.15 -10.78 3.22
N LEU A 180 -0.56 -9.67 2.59
CA LEU A 180 -1.70 -9.63 1.67
C LEU A 180 -1.40 -10.26 0.30
N SER A 181 -0.12 -10.45 -0.05
CA SER A 181 0.28 -11.11 -1.29
C SER A 181 0.19 -12.64 -1.21
N ILE A 182 0.29 -13.26 -0.02
CA ILE A 182 0.27 -14.72 0.13
C ILE A 182 -1.03 -15.35 -0.40
N PRO A 183 -2.24 -14.90 -0.02
CA PRO A 183 -3.48 -15.49 -0.55
C PRO A 183 -3.58 -15.40 -2.08
N VAL A 184 -3.07 -14.33 -2.67
CA VAL A 184 -3.03 -14.17 -4.12
C VAL A 184 -2.11 -15.22 -4.75
N LEU A 185 -0.88 -15.34 -4.24
CA LEU A 185 0.11 -16.33 -4.72
C LEU A 185 -0.42 -17.76 -4.60
N GLN A 186 -1.05 -18.08 -3.47
CA GLN A 186 -1.67 -19.40 -3.26
C GLN A 186 -2.80 -19.67 -4.26
N SER A 187 -3.63 -18.67 -4.56
CA SER A 187 -4.70 -18.79 -5.54
C SER A 187 -4.17 -19.06 -6.96
N TRP A 188 -2.93 -18.67 -7.23
CA TRP A 188 -2.20 -18.96 -8.48
C TRP A 188 -1.40 -20.28 -8.44
N GLY A 189 -1.47 -21.02 -7.32
CA GLY A 189 -0.72 -22.28 -7.14
C GLY A 189 0.79 -22.10 -6.99
N CYS A 190 1.24 -20.90 -6.59
CA CYS A 190 2.65 -20.61 -6.37
C CYS A 190 3.16 -21.21 -5.06
N GLU A 191 4.44 -21.62 -5.05
CA GLU A 191 5.16 -21.94 -3.83
C GLU A 191 5.75 -20.67 -3.24
N VAL A 192 5.45 -20.36 -1.96
CA VAL A 192 5.83 -19.11 -1.31
C VAL A 192 6.97 -19.32 -0.31
N TYR A 193 8.08 -18.63 -0.52
CA TYR A 193 9.28 -18.67 0.32
C TYR A 193 9.46 -17.32 1.00
N VAL A 194 9.45 -17.28 2.33
CA VAL A 194 9.53 -16.03 3.10
C VAL A 194 10.87 -15.94 3.82
N VAL A 195 11.57 -14.83 3.63
CA VAL A 195 12.78 -14.45 4.36
C VAL A 195 12.48 -13.18 5.17
N THR A 196 12.49 -13.26 6.50
CA THR A 196 12.16 -12.11 7.34
C THR A 196 12.77 -12.19 8.73
N ARG A 197 13.09 -11.02 9.28
CA ARG A 197 13.49 -10.88 10.69
C ARG A 197 12.27 -10.99 11.61
N GLY A 198 12.52 -11.32 12.86
CA GLY A 198 11.50 -11.34 13.90
C GLY A 198 10.66 -12.62 13.90
N GLU A 199 10.49 -13.19 15.09
CA GLU A 199 9.76 -14.45 15.26
C GLU A 199 8.26 -14.30 14.94
N ALA A 200 7.67 -13.16 15.31
CA ALA A 200 6.25 -12.88 15.06
C ALA A 200 5.91 -12.87 13.55
N HIS A 201 6.79 -12.28 12.73
CA HIS A 201 6.63 -12.28 11.27
C HIS A 201 6.78 -13.68 10.68
N ARG A 202 7.78 -14.46 11.12
CA ARG A 202 7.95 -15.85 10.69
C ARG A 202 6.75 -16.73 11.06
N ALA A 203 6.30 -16.62 12.31
CA ALA A 203 5.10 -17.34 12.74
C ALA A 203 3.85 -16.95 11.95
N SER A 204 3.73 -15.67 11.56
CA SER A 204 2.62 -15.20 10.71
C SER A 204 2.71 -15.79 9.29
N ALA A 205 3.90 -15.81 8.68
CA ALA A 205 4.12 -16.40 7.36
C ALA A 205 3.75 -17.90 7.33
N ILE A 206 4.15 -18.65 8.37
CA ILE A 206 3.78 -20.08 8.52
C ILE A 206 2.26 -20.23 8.62
N ARG A 207 1.59 -19.44 9.46
CA ARG A 207 0.11 -19.52 9.60
C ARG A 207 -0.62 -19.20 8.31
N LEU A 208 -0.06 -18.34 7.45
CA LEU A 208 -0.62 -18.00 6.15
C LEU A 208 -0.28 -19.03 5.06
N GLY A 209 0.44 -20.10 5.40
CA GLY A 209 0.72 -21.21 4.51
C GLY A 209 1.90 -20.98 3.56
N ALA A 210 2.90 -20.19 3.97
CA ALA A 210 4.18 -20.14 3.25
C ALA A 210 4.81 -21.55 3.19
N THR A 211 5.34 -21.92 2.02
CA THR A 211 5.97 -23.21 1.77
C THR A 211 7.23 -23.41 2.61
N TRP A 212 7.96 -22.29 2.79
CA TRP A 212 9.17 -22.24 3.61
C TRP A 212 9.36 -20.85 4.21
N VAL A 213 9.93 -20.80 5.42
CA VAL A 213 10.20 -19.55 6.13
C VAL A 213 11.58 -19.61 6.76
N GLY A 214 12.40 -18.59 6.51
CA GLY A 214 13.73 -18.41 7.10
C GLY A 214 13.90 -17.05 7.76
N ASP A 215 14.97 -16.91 8.56
CA ASP A 215 15.39 -15.63 9.11
C ASP A 215 16.06 -14.74 8.04
N GLU A 216 16.48 -13.54 8.44
CA GLU A 216 17.04 -12.54 7.51
C GLU A 216 18.34 -12.95 6.81
N ASP A 217 19.09 -13.90 7.37
CA ASP A 217 20.33 -14.43 6.80
C ASP A 217 20.13 -15.79 6.10
N ALA A 218 18.94 -16.36 6.20
CA ALA A 218 18.61 -17.63 5.59
C ALA A 218 18.44 -17.49 4.07
N ARG A 219 18.73 -18.59 3.36
CA ARG A 219 18.49 -18.68 1.93
C ARG A 219 17.41 -19.72 1.64
N PRO A 220 16.46 -19.44 0.73
CA PRO A 220 15.53 -20.45 0.26
C PRO A 220 16.28 -21.70 -0.21
N PRO A 221 15.76 -22.91 0.11
CA PRO A 221 16.45 -24.17 -0.23
C PRO A 221 16.42 -24.50 -1.72
N VAL A 222 15.69 -23.72 -2.50
CA VAL A 222 15.51 -23.86 -3.95
C VAL A 222 15.78 -22.53 -4.66
N ALA A 223 16.12 -22.60 -5.94
CA ALA A 223 16.23 -21.41 -6.77
C ALA A 223 14.82 -20.87 -7.10
N LEU A 224 14.62 -19.57 -6.91
CA LEU A 224 13.34 -18.89 -7.09
C LEU A 224 13.13 -18.42 -8.53
N ASP A 225 11.90 -18.41 -8.99
CA ASP A 225 11.49 -17.82 -10.26
C ASP A 225 11.37 -16.30 -10.15
N ARG A 226 10.78 -15.81 -9.07
CA ARG A 226 10.52 -14.41 -8.78
C ARG A 226 10.83 -14.12 -7.33
N ALA A 227 11.21 -12.86 -7.05
CA ALA A 227 11.36 -12.38 -5.71
C ALA A 227 10.80 -10.96 -5.58
N ILE A 228 10.18 -10.65 -4.46
CA ILE A 228 9.72 -9.31 -4.12
C ILE A 228 10.41 -8.91 -2.81
N THR A 229 11.03 -7.73 -2.79
CA THR A 229 11.62 -7.17 -1.56
C THR A 229 10.70 -6.09 -1.00
N PHE A 230 10.33 -6.24 0.26
CA PHE A 230 9.52 -5.29 1.03
C PHE A 230 10.34 -4.57 2.11
N ALA A 231 11.55 -5.06 2.38
CA ALA A 231 12.47 -4.40 3.30
C ALA A 231 13.21 -3.24 2.60
N PRO A 232 13.37 -2.07 3.25
CA PRO A 232 14.02 -0.91 2.67
C PRO A 232 15.57 -1.02 2.73
N SER A 233 16.13 -2.14 2.26
CA SER A 233 17.56 -2.42 2.32
C SER A 233 18.11 -3.00 1.01
N GLY A 234 19.13 -2.34 0.47
CA GLY A 234 19.85 -2.78 -0.73
C GLY A 234 20.54 -4.14 -0.55
N LYS A 235 21.00 -4.47 0.68
CA LYS A 235 21.50 -5.82 1.00
C LYS A 235 20.43 -6.87 0.71
N VAL A 236 19.21 -6.64 1.15
CA VAL A 236 18.09 -7.58 0.94
C VAL A 236 17.78 -7.75 -0.55
N VAL A 237 17.93 -6.70 -1.36
CA VAL A 237 17.76 -6.81 -2.83
C VAL A 237 18.83 -7.72 -3.42
N VAL A 238 20.09 -7.60 -3.00
CA VAL A 238 21.17 -8.46 -3.47
C VAL A 238 21.02 -9.90 -3.00
N ASP A 239 20.54 -10.12 -1.78
CA ASP A 239 20.23 -11.46 -1.25
C ASP A 239 19.09 -12.12 -2.04
N ALA A 240 18.02 -11.38 -2.34
CA ALA A 240 16.93 -11.83 -3.19
C ALA A 240 17.42 -12.19 -4.62
N LEU A 241 18.27 -11.32 -5.21
CA LEU A 241 18.87 -11.56 -6.52
C LEU A 241 19.72 -12.85 -6.53
N SER A 242 20.45 -13.10 -5.45
CA SER A 242 21.30 -14.30 -5.29
C SER A 242 20.49 -15.60 -5.20
N SER A 243 19.22 -15.50 -4.83
CA SER A 243 18.30 -16.63 -4.68
C SER A 243 17.58 -16.99 -5.97
N LEU A 244 17.70 -16.18 -7.04
CA LEU A 244 17.00 -16.39 -8.30
C LEU A 244 17.69 -17.46 -9.17
N ARG A 245 16.89 -18.25 -9.89
CA ARG A 245 17.37 -18.98 -11.07
C ARG A 245 17.72 -18.01 -12.22
N LYS A 246 18.33 -18.51 -13.28
CA LYS A 246 18.51 -17.76 -14.54
C LYS A 246 17.14 -17.32 -15.09
N GLY A 247 17.07 -16.11 -15.63
CA GLY A 247 15.82 -15.51 -16.12
C GLY A 247 14.86 -15.04 -15.03
N GLY A 248 15.25 -15.15 -13.75
CA GLY A 248 14.44 -14.70 -12.62
C GLY A 248 14.41 -13.17 -12.48
N VAL A 249 13.41 -12.65 -11.76
CA VAL A 249 13.17 -11.22 -11.56
C VAL A 249 13.04 -10.89 -10.09
N VAL A 250 13.75 -9.86 -9.62
CA VAL A 250 13.50 -9.18 -8.33
C VAL A 250 12.69 -7.92 -8.58
N ALA A 251 11.55 -7.78 -7.92
CA ALA A 251 10.81 -6.51 -7.83
C ALA A 251 11.03 -5.85 -6.47
N ILE A 252 11.42 -4.58 -6.47
CA ILE A 252 11.69 -3.80 -5.25
C ILE A 252 10.44 -2.99 -4.93
N ASN A 253 9.76 -3.34 -3.84
CA ASN A 253 8.64 -2.59 -3.29
C ASN A 253 9.09 -1.85 -2.02
N ALA A 254 9.78 -0.74 -2.22
CA ALA A 254 10.20 0.16 -1.16
C ALA A 254 10.12 1.61 -1.67
N ILE A 255 9.48 2.48 -0.88
CA ILE A 255 9.39 3.93 -1.17
C ILE A 255 10.77 4.57 -1.02
N HIS A 256 11.53 4.09 -0.04
CA HIS A 256 12.89 4.51 0.24
C HIS A 256 13.77 3.26 0.35
N LEU A 257 14.96 3.33 -0.22
CA LEU A 257 15.94 2.25 -0.16
C LEU A 257 17.29 2.84 0.28
N ASP A 258 18.00 2.16 1.17
CA ASP A 258 19.40 2.47 1.44
C ASP A 258 20.26 2.13 0.20
N GLN A 259 21.56 2.38 0.30
CA GLN A 259 22.49 2.13 -0.80
C GLN A 259 22.56 0.64 -1.14
N MET A 260 22.41 0.29 -2.41
CA MET A 260 22.66 -1.06 -2.88
C MET A 260 24.17 -1.37 -2.82
N PRO A 261 24.57 -2.45 -2.15
CA PRO A 261 25.98 -2.84 -2.12
C PRO A 261 26.46 -3.29 -3.51
N ALA A 262 27.74 -3.10 -3.79
CA ALA A 262 28.36 -3.63 -5.00
C ALA A 262 28.27 -5.16 -5.02
N PHE A 263 27.95 -5.73 -6.18
CA PHE A 263 27.89 -7.17 -6.35
C PHE A 263 28.54 -7.63 -7.66
N ASN A 264 28.90 -8.92 -7.73
CA ASN A 264 29.54 -9.49 -8.89
C ASN A 264 28.51 -9.76 -10.01
N TYR A 265 28.70 -9.10 -11.15
CA TYR A 265 27.81 -9.22 -12.31
C TYR A 265 27.68 -10.67 -12.79
N ASP A 266 28.79 -11.35 -12.99
CA ASP A 266 28.80 -12.71 -13.58
C ASP A 266 28.03 -13.71 -12.72
N LYS A 267 28.11 -13.55 -11.39
CA LYS A 267 27.46 -14.46 -10.44
C LYS A 267 25.98 -14.15 -10.24
N LEU A 268 25.62 -12.88 -10.16
CA LEU A 268 24.29 -12.48 -9.66
C LEU A 268 23.35 -11.96 -10.75
N LEU A 269 23.85 -11.22 -11.76
CA LEU A 269 22.99 -10.64 -12.78
C LEU A 269 23.07 -11.37 -14.12
N TRP A 270 24.25 -11.89 -14.48
CA TRP A 270 24.42 -12.71 -15.68
C TRP A 270 23.43 -13.88 -15.71
N GLY A 271 22.99 -14.29 -16.87
CA GLY A 271 21.94 -15.30 -17.04
C GLY A 271 20.55 -14.68 -17.07
N GLU A 272 20.45 -13.44 -17.57
CA GLU A 272 19.19 -12.70 -17.82
C GLU A 272 18.36 -12.45 -16.55
N ARG A 273 19.00 -12.41 -15.37
CA ARG A 273 18.32 -11.98 -14.16
C ARG A 273 18.04 -10.47 -14.21
N GLN A 274 16.94 -10.06 -13.61
CA GLN A 274 16.47 -8.68 -13.69
C GLN A 274 16.19 -8.11 -12.30
N ILE A 275 16.42 -6.80 -12.17
CA ILE A 275 16.00 -6.00 -11.01
C ILE A 275 15.05 -4.94 -11.56
N ARG A 276 13.87 -4.82 -10.96
CA ARG A 276 12.83 -3.86 -11.33
C ARG A 276 12.35 -3.10 -10.09
N SER A 277 12.10 -1.81 -10.21
CA SER A 277 11.45 -1.02 -9.16
C SER A 277 9.93 -1.03 -9.34
N VAL A 278 9.21 -0.89 -8.24
CA VAL A 278 7.76 -0.72 -8.20
C VAL A 278 7.48 0.70 -7.72
N ALA A 279 6.78 1.48 -8.54
CA ALA A 279 6.43 2.85 -8.22
C ALA A 279 4.92 3.03 -8.33
N ASN A 280 4.29 3.47 -7.24
CA ASN A 280 2.85 3.74 -7.18
C ASN A 280 1.99 2.55 -7.67
N MET A 281 0.81 2.81 -8.18
CA MET A 281 -0.17 1.85 -8.67
C MET A 281 -0.97 2.46 -9.82
N THR A 282 -1.54 1.62 -10.68
CA THR A 282 -2.54 2.05 -11.67
C THR A 282 -3.95 1.81 -11.14
N ARG A 283 -4.96 2.45 -11.76
CA ARG A 283 -6.38 2.16 -11.48
C ARG A 283 -6.72 0.69 -11.78
N ASP A 284 -6.10 0.10 -12.77
CA ASP A 284 -6.32 -1.31 -13.11
C ASP A 284 -5.73 -2.26 -12.04
N ASP A 285 -4.57 -1.91 -11.45
CA ASP A 285 -4.06 -2.67 -10.30
C ASP A 285 -5.06 -2.67 -9.15
N ALA A 286 -5.68 -1.51 -8.87
CA ALA A 286 -6.68 -1.39 -7.82
C ALA A 286 -7.93 -2.22 -8.11
N ARG A 287 -8.52 -2.05 -9.29
CA ARG A 287 -9.76 -2.77 -9.69
C ARG A 287 -9.56 -4.28 -9.65
N ASP A 288 -8.48 -4.76 -10.26
CA ASP A 288 -8.21 -6.19 -10.35
C ASP A 288 -7.89 -6.79 -8.99
N PHE A 289 -7.09 -6.09 -8.17
CA PHE A 289 -6.80 -6.57 -6.83
C PHE A 289 -8.04 -6.58 -5.93
N LEU A 290 -8.84 -5.53 -5.91
CA LEU A 290 -10.04 -5.45 -5.06
C LEU A 290 -11.06 -6.53 -5.44
N ALA A 291 -11.27 -6.78 -6.74
CA ALA A 291 -12.12 -7.87 -7.21
C ALA A 291 -11.57 -9.25 -6.79
N LEU A 292 -10.25 -9.45 -6.89
CA LEU A 292 -9.60 -10.69 -6.47
C LEU A 292 -9.64 -10.85 -4.95
N ALA A 293 -9.39 -9.79 -4.19
CA ALA A 293 -9.43 -9.80 -2.72
C ALA A 293 -10.82 -10.16 -2.19
N HIS A 294 -11.87 -9.61 -2.81
CA HIS A 294 -13.25 -9.99 -2.49
C HIS A 294 -13.51 -11.48 -2.79
N LYS A 295 -13.15 -11.95 -4.00
CA LYS A 295 -13.30 -13.35 -4.40
C LYS A 295 -12.58 -14.33 -3.46
N LEU A 296 -11.40 -13.96 -2.99
CA LEU A 296 -10.57 -14.78 -2.10
C LEU A 296 -10.89 -14.56 -0.61
N ASN A 297 -11.83 -13.66 -0.31
CA ASN A 297 -12.18 -13.25 1.06
C ASN A 297 -10.94 -12.84 1.87
N ILE A 298 -10.07 -12.00 1.29
CA ILE A 298 -8.86 -11.53 1.98
C ILE A 298 -9.26 -10.55 3.08
N GLN A 299 -9.02 -10.97 4.33
CA GLN A 299 -9.30 -10.17 5.51
C GLN A 299 -8.02 -9.95 6.32
N PRO A 300 -7.41 -8.75 6.23
CA PRO A 300 -6.28 -8.41 7.08
C PRO A 300 -6.70 -8.34 8.54
N ARG A 301 -5.78 -8.63 9.46
CA ARG A 301 -5.97 -8.27 10.86
C ARG A 301 -5.88 -6.77 11.00
N VAL A 302 -6.75 -6.18 11.82
CA VAL A 302 -6.81 -4.74 12.03
C VAL A 302 -6.87 -4.39 13.51
N SER A 303 -6.25 -3.27 13.86
CA SER A 303 -6.40 -2.57 15.14
C SER A 303 -7.10 -1.24 14.87
N VAL A 304 -8.25 -1.04 15.50
CA VAL A 304 -9.13 0.11 15.23
C VAL A 304 -8.87 1.21 16.25
N PHE A 305 -8.68 2.42 15.74
CA PHE A 305 -8.48 3.65 16.50
C PHE A 305 -9.59 4.65 16.15
N ARG A 306 -9.98 5.49 17.12
CA ARG A 306 -10.85 6.63 16.81
C ARG A 306 -10.04 7.78 16.19
N LEU A 307 -10.71 8.72 15.55
CA LEU A 307 -10.07 9.88 14.93
C LEU A 307 -9.19 10.67 15.92
N ASP A 308 -9.64 10.82 17.16
CA ASP A 308 -8.88 11.50 18.22
C ASP A 308 -7.64 10.73 18.70
N GLN A 309 -7.49 9.48 18.28
CA GLN A 309 -6.34 8.60 18.52
C GLN A 309 -5.42 8.48 17.29
N ALA A 310 -5.49 9.43 16.34
CA ALA A 310 -4.70 9.35 15.10
C ALA A 310 -3.18 9.35 15.36
N ASN A 311 -2.71 10.05 16.41
CA ASN A 311 -1.29 10.01 16.79
C ASN A 311 -0.89 8.64 17.35
N GLU A 312 -1.72 8.03 18.19
CA GLU A 312 -1.50 6.69 18.73
C GLU A 312 -1.46 5.64 17.60
N ALA A 313 -2.32 5.77 16.60
CA ALA A 313 -2.31 4.91 15.42
C ALA A 313 -1.00 5.03 14.61
N LEU A 314 -0.46 6.25 14.45
CA LEU A 314 0.85 6.48 13.83
C LEU A 314 2.00 5.87 14.64
N VAL A 315 1.97 6.02 15.98
CA VAL A 315 2.96 5.40 16.88
C VAL A 315 2.90 3.89 16.78
N ALA A 316 1.71 3.30 16.77
CA ALA A 316 1.52 1.86 16.63
C ALA A 316 2.14 1.31 15.32
N VAL A 317 2.01 2.05 14.20
CA VAL A 317 2.66 1.71 12.93
C VAL A 317 4.18 1.88 12.99
N LYS A 318 4.67 2.91 13.69
CA LYS A 318 6.10 3.15 13.87
C LYS A 318 6.79 2.04 14.63
N ASP A 319 6.22 1.65 15.75
CA ASP A 319 6.81 0.72 16.71
C ASP A 319 6.50 -0.75 16.38
N GLU A 320 5.73 -1.00 15.33
CA GLU A 320 5.27 -2.34 14.91
C GLU A 320 4.60 -3.09 16.08
N THR A 321 3.91 -2.35 16.97
CA THR A 321 3.30 -2.91 18.19
C THR A 321 2.02 -3.67 17.93
N GLU A 322 1.38 -3.43 16.78
CA GLU A 322 0.11 -4.05 16.41
C GLU A 322 0.29 -5.30 15.55
N ASN A 323 -0.47 -6.34 15.87
CA ASN A 323 -0.51 -7.57 15.07
C ASN A 323 -1.44 -7.44 13.86
N GLY A 324 -1.27 -6.39 13.04
CA GLY A 324 -2.14 -6.11 11.91
C GLY A 324 -1.93 -4.71 11.34
N SER A 325 -2.92 -4.23 10.63
CA SER A 325 -2.93 -2.88 10.09
C SER A 325 -3.72 -1.94 11.01
N ALA A 326 -3.17 -0.77 11.33
CA ALA A 326 -3.90 0.26 12.06
C ALA A 326 -4.95 0.92 11.15
N VAL A 327 -6.14 1.16 11.68
CA VAL A 327 -7.26 1.77 10.96
C VAL A 327 -7.94 2.79 11.84
N ILE A 328 -8.15 4.00 11.32
CA ILE A 328 -8.88 5.08 11.99
C ILE A 328 -10.34 5.06 11.55
N VAL A 329 -11.25 5.18 12.51
CA VAL A 329 -12.69 5.38 12.31
C VAL A 329 -13.03 6.78 12.84
N PRO A 330 -13.60 7.67 12.00
CA PRO A 330 -13.96 9.03 12.38
C PRO A 330 -15.05 9.16 13.43
#